data_8c7c2faeb354511f2c3133ed9d285b62
#
_entry.id   8c7c2faeb354511f2c3133ed9d285b62
#
_cell.length_a   1.000
_cell.length_b   1.000
_cell.length_c   1.000
_cell.angle_alpha   90.00
_cell.angle_beta   90.00
_cell.angle_gamma   90.00
#
_symmetry.space_group_name_H-M   'P 1'
#
loop_
_entity.id
_entity.type
_entity.pdbx_description
1 polymer ?
#
loop_
_entity_poly.entity_id
_entity_poly.type
_entity_poly.pdbx_seq_one_letter_code
_entity_poly.pdbx_strand_id
1 'polypeptide(L)'
;MSKRIDITDRRFGRLKAVCVDHVNNGQEYWLCECECGAKHVVRKSHLLGGRVRSCGCLYKGQKRGASQTPTYVVCGNYVRGVDFKGNSFFCDLADFNLIRPYNWYLNHDGYVVARMSGKNVTMHTYLIGAKYVDHANWNKADNRRNNLRTASNSENAANIPPHLGRIKGVRWMQRNKKYAARINWQKREIHLGLFRNYEDAVRARLLAEQRYFGEFAPQKALFKQYGIEV
;
A
#
# COMPACT_ATOMS: atom_id res chain seq x y z
N MET A 1 28.15 51.54 -7.92
CA MET A 1 27.17 50.99 -8.89
C MET A 1 27.63 49.64 -9.36
N SER A 2 26.94 48.58 -9.04
CA SER A 2 27.29 47.20 -9.46
C SER A 2 27.13 47.09 -10.98
N LYS A 3 28.20 46.77 -11.71
CA LYS A 3 28.17 46.55 -13.17
C LYS A 3 27.14 45.47 -13.50
N ARG A 4 26.13 45.80 -14.32
CA ARG A 4 25.22 44.84 -14.87
C ARG A 4 26.01 43.81 -15.70
N ILE A 5 26.03 42.57 -15.30
CA ILE A 5 26.69 41.48 -16.03
C ILE A 5 25.77 41.11 -17.17
N ASP A 6 26.17 41.32 -18.44
CA ASP A 6 25.52 40.81 -19.60
C ASP A 6 25.86 39.33 -19.77
N ILE A 7 24.84 38.50 -19.99
CA ILE A 7 24.97 37.07 -20.18
C ILE A 7 24.48 36.60 -21.55
N THR A 8 24.27 37.51 -22.48
CA THR A 8 23.87 37.20 -23.87
C THR A 8 24.86 36.19 -24.47
N ASP A 9 24.36 35.21 -25.20
CA ASP A 9 25.08 34.11 -25.83
C ASP A 9 25.84 33.15 -24.87
N ARG A 10 25.85 33.45 -23.59
CA ARG A 10 26.50 32.51 -22.61
C ARG A 10 25.71 31.20 -22.45
N ARG A 11 26.45 30.13 -22.32
CA ARG A 11 25.87 28.79 -22.07
C ARG A 11 25.88 28.44 -20.60
N PHE A 12 24.76 27.85 -20.15
CA PHE A 12 24.52 27.38 -18.80
C PHE A 12 23.97 25.93 -18.88
N GLY A 13 24.88 24.95 -18.94
CA GLY A 13 24.53 23.59 -19.27
C GLY A 13 24.00 23.51 -20.71
N ARG A 14 22.77 23.05 -20.87
CA ARG A 14 22.09 22.95 -22.18
C ARG A 14 21.32 24.21 -22.57
N LEU A 15 21.36 25.27 -21.77
CA LEU A 15 20.69 26.53 -22.04
C LEU A 15 21.67 27.54 -22.59
N LYS A 16 21.31 28.20 -23.68
CA LYS A 16 21.98 29.39 -24.23
C LYS A 16 21.11 30.60 -23.92
N ALA A 17 21.64 31.58 -23.21
CA ALA A 17 20.90 32.86 -22.93
C ALA A 17 20.81 33.70 -24.22
N VAL A 18 19.61 34.16 -24.57
CA VAL A 18 19.37 34.90 -25.82
C VAL A 18 19.21 36.37 -25.53
N CYS A 19 18.25 36.76 -24.70
CA CYS A 19 17.97 38.16 -24.35
C CYS A 19 17.23 38.22 -23.01
N VAL A 20 17.16 39.45 -22.45
CA VAL A 20 16.27 39.71 -21.31
C VAL A 20 14.82 39.61 -21.78
N ASP A 21 14.03 38.77 -21.15
CA ASP A 21 12.61 38.59 -21.43
C ASP A 21 11.80 39.67 -20.66
N HIS A 22 11.99 39.76 -19.35
CA HIS A 22 11.37 40.80 -18.50
C HIS A 22 12.16 40.99 -17.20
N VAL A 23 11.81 42.10 -16.49
CA VAL A 23 12.32 42.37 -15.15
C VAL A 23 11.14 42.40 -14.18
N ASN A 24 11.25 41.63 -13.09
CA ASN A 24 10.24 41.59 -12.04
C ASN A 24 10.92 41.79 -10.67
N ASN A 25 10.44 42.77 -9.88
CA ASN A 25 11.02 43.13 -8.57
C ASN A 25 12.55 43.28 -8.59
N GLY A 26 13.09 43.98 -9.63
CA GLY A 26 14.53 44.20 -9.81
C GLY A 26 15.34 42.98 -10.21
N GLN A 27 14.69 41.85 -10.52
CA GLN A 27 15.31 40.60 -10.97
C GLN A 27 15.11 40.43 -12.47
N GLU A 28 16.21 40.20 -13.20
CA GLU A 28 16.17 39.95 -14.63
C GLU A 28 15.80 38.47 -14.90
N TYR A 29 14.85 38.28 -15.79
CA TYR A 29 14.47 36.98 -16.36
C TYR A 29 14.93 36.93 -17.81
N TRP A 30 15.59 35.86 -18.17
CA TRP A 30 16.25 35.68 -19.45
C TRP A 30 15.57 34.61 -20.28
N LEU A 31 15.25 34.93 -21.53
CA LEU A 31 14.86 33.96 -22.51
C LEU A 31 16.10 33.15 -22.88
N CYS A 32 16.01 31.84 -22.71
CA CYS A 32 17.06 30.90 -23.03
C CYS A 32 16.58 29.88 -24.06
N GLU A 33 17.45 29.48 -24.95
CA GLU A 33 17.24 28.40 -25.91
C GLU A 33 17.99 27.15 -25.43
N CYS A 34 17.26 26.02 -25.34
CA CYS A 34 17.84 24.77 -24.90
C CYS A 34 18.31 23.95 -26.12
N GLU A 35 19.38 23.15 -25.99
CA GLU A 35 19.85 22.24 -27.04
C GLU A 35 18.78 21.29 -27.60
N CYS A 36 17.67 21.06 -26.87
CA CYS A 36 16.53 20.31 -27.37
C CYS A 36 15.54 21.15 -28.22
N GLY A 37 15.89 22.41 -28.55
CA GLY A 37 15.06 23.32 -29.32
C GLY A 37 13.99 24.07 -28.52
N ALA A 38 13.75 23.73 -27.24
CA ALA A 38 12.74 24.40 -26.43
C ALA A 38 13.25 25.75 -25.90
N LYS A 39 12.40 26.79 -25.95
CA LYS A 39 12.63 28.07 -25.31
C LYS A 39 12.17 28.03 -23.86
N HIS A 40 12.92 28.64 -22.95
CA HIS A 40 12.64 28.64 -21.51
C HIS A 40 13.09 29.98 -20.89
N VAL A 41 12.22 30.58 -20.07
CA VAL A 41 12.53 31.80 -19.36
C VAL A 41 13.05 31.48 -17.97
N VAL A 42 14.25 32.00 -17.64
CA VAL A 42 14.96 31.64 -16.41
C VAL A 42 15.47 32.91 -15.73
N ARG A 43 15.34 32.97 -14.42
CA ARG A 43 15.90 34.03 -13.60
C ARG A 43 17.44 34.04 -13.71
N LYS A 44 18.06 35.19 -13.98
CA LYS A 44 19.50 35.35 -14.16
C LYS A 44 20.34 34.76 -13.02
N SER A 45 19.91 34.99 -11.77
CA SER A 45 20.61 34.43 -10.60
C SER A 45 20.62 32.89 -10.58
N HIS A 46 19.61 32.23 -11.15
CA HIS A 46 19.56 30.76 -11.24
C HIS A 46 20.51 30.24 -12.33
N LEU A 47 20.68 31.00 -13.42
CA LEU A 47 21.65 30.66 -14.46
C LEU A 47 23.08 30.79 -13.92
N LEU A 48 23.40 31.96 -13.35
CA LEU A 48 24.73 32.23 -12.80
C LEU A 48 25.10 31.29 -11.64
N GLY A 49 24.14 30.93 -10.79
CA GLY A 49 24.31 30.01 -9.69
C GLY A 49 24.24 28.53 -10.07
N GLY A 50 24.10 28.19 -11.38
CA GLY A 50 24.08 26.80 -11.87
C GLY A 50 22.86 25.97 -11.43
N ARG A 51 21.82 26.59 -10.86
CA ARG A 51 20.61 25.91 -10.38
C ARG A 51 19.73 25.40 -11.51
N VAL A 52 19.77 26.05 -12.68
CA VAL A 52 19.02 25.63 -13.88
C VAL A 52 20.00 25.41 -15.02
N ARG A 53 20.07 24.20 -15.56
CA ARG A 53 21.01 23.79 -16.62
C ARG A 53 20.32 23.26 -17.88
N SER A 54 18.98 23.21 -17.91
CA SER A 54 18.18 22.79 -19.06
C SER A 54 16.75 23.31 -18.92
N CYS A 55 15.94 23.22 -19.99
CA CYS A 55 14.51 23.53 -19.96
C CYS A 55 13.65 22.48 -19.19
N GLY A 56 14.30 21.54 -18.50
CA GLY A 56 13.68 20.36 -17.91
C GLY A 56 13.80 19.10 -18.78
N CYS A 57 14.37 19.19 -20.00
CA CYS A 57 14.54 18.05 -20.90
C CYS A 57 15.48 16.98 -20.33
N LEU A 58 16.43 17.34 -19.46
CA LEU A 58 17.27 16.38 -18.74
C LEU A 58 16.45 15.50 -17.81
N TYR A 59 15.33 16.02 -17.28
CA TYR A 59 14.38 15.24 -16.47
C TYR A 59 13.35 14.49 -17.32
N LYS A 60 13.15 14.89 -18.60
CA LYS A 60 12.29 14.13 -19.54
C LYS A 60 12.96 12.84 -20.04
N GLY A 61 14.29 12.78 -20.00
CA GLY A 61 15.07 11.56 -20.31
C GLY A 61 15.31 10.65 -19.09
N GLN A 62 15.32 11.17 -17.89
CA GLN A 62 15.07 10.39 -16.70
C GLN A 62 13.55 10.17 -16.68
N LYS A 63 13.10 8.97 -17.07
CA LYS A 63 11.73 8.53 -16.80
C LYS A 63 11.43 8.92 -15.36
N ARG A 64 10.69 10.00 -15.13
CA ARG A 64 9.92 10.15 -13.88
C ARG A 64 9.17 8.85 -13.81
N GLY A 65 9.52 8.00 -12.89
CA GLY A 65 9.28 6.56 -12.83
C GLY A 65 8.12 6.14 -13.71
N ALA A 66 8.32 5.08 -14.47
CA ALA A 66 7.35 4.51 -15.42
C ALA A 66 5.95 4.80 -14.89
N SER A 67 5.06 5.32 -15.76
CA SER A 67 3.70 5.78 -15.36
C SER A 67 3.25 5.03 -14.12
N GLN A 68 3.08 5.70 -12.98
CA GLN A 68 2.70 5.04 -11.73
C GLN A 68 1.25 4.50 -11.81
N THR A 69 0.66 4.60 -13.01
CA THR A 69 -0.66 4.05 -13.34
C THR A 69 -0.57 2.54 -13.42
N PRO A 70 -1.37 1.83 -12.66
CA PRO A 70 -1.48 0.38 -12.78
C PRO A 70 -2.08 0.01 -14.14
N THR A 71 -1.70 -1.17 -14.64
CA THR A 71 -2.36 -1.80 -15.79
C THR A 71 -3.45 -2.73 -15.29
N TYR A 72 -4.50 -2.91 -16.08
CA TYR A 72 -5.66 -3.71 -15.68
C TYR A 72 -6.01 -4.75 -16.74
N VAL A 73 -6.37 -5.95 -16.30
CA VAL A 73 -6.89 -7.04 -17.14
C VAL A 73 -8.22 -7.50 -16.56
N VAL A 74 -9.27 -7.53 -17.38
CA VAL A 74 -10.59 -8.07 -16.99
C VAL A 74 -10.55 -9.59 -17.09
N CYS A 75 -10.91 -10.27 -16.00
CA CYS A 75 -10.90 -11.72 -15.87
C CYS A 75 -12.30 -12.21 -15.43
N GLY A 76 -13.24 -12.29 -16.36
CA GLY A 76 -14.62 -12.64 -16.04
C GLY A 76 -15.31 -11.59 -15.16
N ASN A 77 -15.63 -11.94 -13.92
CA ASN A 77 -16.34 -11.07 -12.97
C ASN A 77 -15.40 -10.25 -12.07
N TYR A 78 -14.08 -10.33 -12.25
CA TYR A 78 -13.09 -9.55 -11.50
C TYR A 78 -12.06 -8.88 -12.40
N VAL A 79 -11.32 -7.96 -11.86
CA VAL A 79 -10.21 -7.25 -12.51
C VAL A 79 -8.92 -7.55 -11.76
N ARG A 80 -7.89 -7.92 -12.52
CA ARG A 80 -6.51 -7.98 -12.05
C ARG A 80 -5.82 -6.67 -12.39
N GLY A 81 -5.41 -5.92 -11.38
CA GLY A 81 -4.51 -4.78 -11.51
C GLY A 81 -3.06 -5.22 -11.32
N VAL A 82 -2.14 -4.57 -12.03
CA VAL A 82 -0.70 -4.74 -11.83
C VAL A 82 -0.10 -3.36 -11.60
N ASP A 83 0.52 -3.13 -10.46
CA ASP A 83 1.14 -1.86 -10.12
C ASP A 83 2.45 -1.61 -10.89
N PHE A 84 3.01 -0.42 -10.75
CA PHE A 84 4.26 -0.02 -11.40
C PHE A 84 5.50 -0.83 -10.97
N LYS A 85 5.39 -1.63 -9.90
CA LYS A 85 6.43 -2.55 -9.41
C LYS A 85 6.23 -3.98 -9.89
N GLY A 86 5.13 -4.26 -10.63
CA GLY A 86 4.79 -5.60 -11.10
C GLY A 86 3.96 -6.42 -10.10
N ASN A 87 3.53 -5.84 -8.97
CA ASN A 87 2.70 -6.55 -8.00
C ASN A 87 1.25 -6.60 -8.47
N SER A 88 0.62 -7.77 -8.34
CA SER A 88 -0.77 -7.98 -8.73
C SER A 88 -1.72 -7.72 -7.55
N PHE A 89 -2.88 -7.15 -7.86
CA PHE A 89 -4.00 -7.01 -6.93
C PHE A 89 -5.33 -7.27 -7.65
N PHE A 90 -6.40 -7.49 -6.89
CA PHE A 90 -7.69 -7.91 -7.41
C PHE A 90 -8.82 -7.08 -6.82
N CYS A 91 -9.85 -6.81 -7.65
CA CYS A 91 -11.13 -6.25 -7.23
C CYS A 91 -12.25 -6.82 -8.09
N ASP A 92 -13.50 -6.65 -7.70
CA ASP A 92 -14.63 -7.03 -8.54
C ASP A 92 -14.75 -6.13 -9.77
N LEU A 93 -15.23 -6.68 -10.88
CA LEU A 93 -15.48 -5.92 -12.11
C LEU A 93 -16.48 -4.78 -11.86
N ALA A 94 -17.47 -4.99 -10.99
CA ALA A 94 -18.46 -3.98 -10.62
C ALA A 94 -17.82 -2.73 -9.95
N ASP A 95 -16.70 -2.90 -9.26
CA ASP A 95 -15.99 -1.82 -8.58
C ASP A 95 -14.94 -1.13 -9.47
N PHE A 96 -14.69 -1.65 -10.68
CA PHE A 96 -13.61 -1.16 -11.52
C PHE A 96 -13.71 0.34 -11.85
N ASN A 97 -14.92 0.83 -12.13
CA ASN A 97 -15.14 2.25 -12.42
C ASN A 97 -14.84 3.16 -11.23
N LEU A 98 -14.94 2.66 -9.99
CA LEU A 98 -14.58 3.39 -8.78
C LEU A 98 -13.09 3.49 -8.59
N ILE A 99 -12.34 2.43 -8.91
CA ILE A 99 -10.91 2.36 -8.64
C ILE A 99 -10.05 2.92 -9.77
N ARG A 100 -10.46 2.76 -11.05
CA ARG A 100 -9.64 3.13 -12.22
C ARG A 100 -9.13 4.57 -12.27
N PRO A 101 -9.78 5.58 -11.65
CA PRO A 101 -9.28 6.95 -11.65
C PRO A 101 -8.02 7.16 -10.82
N TYR A 102 -7.64 6.22 -9.98
CA TYR A 102 -6.56 6.36 -9.00
C TYR A 102 -5.39 5.44 -9.30
N ASN A 103 -4.19 5.86 -8.89
CA ASN A 103 -2.96 5.08 -9.05
C ASN A 103 -2.75 4.17 -7.84
N TRP A 104 -3.31 2.97 -7.90
CA TRP A 104 -3.19 1.95 -6.86
C TRP A 104 -1.85 1.21 -6.95
N TYR A 105 -1.25 0.94 -5.80
CA TYR A 105 -0.02 0.15 -5.68
C TYR A 105 0.01 -0.57 -4.33
N LEU A 106 0.84 -1.62 -4.22
CA LEU A 106 1.06 -2.31 -2.96
C LEU A 106 2.09 -1.56 -2.12
N ASN A 107 1.72 -1.24 -0.87
CA ASN A 107 2.63 -0.69 0.11
C ASN A 107 3.54 -1.79 0.71
N HIS A 108 4.45 -1.43 1.62
CA HIS A 108 5.37 -2.38 2.26
C HIS A 108 4.65 -3.42 3.14
N ASP A 109 3.46 -3.11 3.65
CA ASP A 109 2.64 -4.03 4.45
C ASP A 109 1.79 -4.97 3.58
N GLY A 110 1.86 -4.85 2.25
CA GLY A 110 1.10 -5.64 1.28
C GLY A 110 -0.33 -5.15 1.03
N TYR A 111 -0.74 -4.00 1.59
CA TYR A 111 -2.04 -3.40 1.29
C TYR A 111 -2.01 -2.63 -0.03
N VAL A 112 -3.12 -2.71 -0.78
CA VAL A 112 -3.35 -1.89 -1.97
C VAL A 112 -3.76 -0.50 -1.54
N VAL A 113 -2.96 0.51 -1.90
CA VAL A 113 -3.16 1.90 -1.50
C VAL A 113 -3.10 2.85 -2.69
N ALA A 114 -3.80 3.97 -2.59
CA ALA A 114 -3.67 5.10 -3.51
C ALA A 114 -3.59 6.40 -2.73
N ARG A 115 -2.96 7.42 -3.32
CA ARG A 115 -2.93 8.76 -2.74
C ARG A 115 -4.13 9.57 -3.22
N MET A 116 -5.03 9.93 -2.30
CA MET A 116 -6.23 10.71 -2.55
C MET A 116 -6.23 11.95 -1.67
N SER A 117 -6.37 13.13 -2.27
CA SER A 117 -6.37 14.44 -1.54
C SER A 117 -5.22 14.56 -0.52
N GLY A 118 -4.02 14.10 -0.91
CA GLY A 118 -2.81 14.18 -0.07
C GLY A 118 -2.68 13.10 1.00
N LYS A 119 -3.65 12.21 1.16
CA LYS A 119 -3.66 11.11 2.14
C LYS A 119 -3.55 9.75 1.44
N ASN A 120 -2.93 8.79 2.09
CA ASN A 120 -2.96 7.39 1.63
C ASN A 120 -4.27 6.75 2.07
N VAL A 121 -4.99 6.20 1.11
CA VAL A 121 -6.26 5.49 1.31
C VAL A 121 -6.07 4.05 0.88
N THR A 122 -6.51 3.09 1.67
CA THR A 122 -6.47 1.67 1.32
C THR A 122 -7.68 1.29 0.48
N MET A 123 -7.50 0.37 -0.49
CA MET A 123 -8.57 -0.02 -1.43
C MET A 123 -9.76 -0.65 -0.70
N HIS A 124 -9.51 -1.57 0.23
CA HIS A 124 -10.58 -2.22 0.99
C HIS A 124 -11.45 -1.24 1.78
N THR A 125 -10.85 -0.23 2.44
CA THR A 125 -11.63 0.79 3.16
C THR A 125 -12.37 1.71 2.21
N TYR A 126 -11.77 2.02 1.06
CA TYR A 126 -12.42 2.83 0.01
C TYR A 126 -13.65 2.14 -0.58
N LEU A 127 -13.54 0.84 -0.88
CA LEU A 127 -14.64 0.07 -1.49
C LEU A 127 -15.78 -0.22 -0.51
N ILE A 128 -15.48 -0.49 0.76
CA ILE A 128 -16.49 -0.85 1.78
C ILE A 128 -17.05 0.39 2.47
N GLY A 129 -16.29 1.50 2.52
CA GLY A 129 -16.69 2.72 3.23
C GLY A 129 -16.66 2.60 4.76
N ALA A 130 -16.06 1.54 5.31
CA ALA A 130 -15.94 1.30 6.74
C ALA A 130 -14.51 1.56 7.24
N LYS A 131 -14.39 2.01 8.49
CA LYS A 131 -13.09 2.31 9.12
C LYS A 131 -12.21 1.08 9.30
N TYR A 132 -12.82 -0.04 9.63
CA TYR A 132 -12.14 -1.30 9.88
C TYR A 132 -12.71 -2.37 8.97
N VAL A 133 -11.87 -2.85 8.07
CA VAL A 133 -12.18 -3.90 7.10
C VAL A 133 -11.09 -4.95 7.16
N ASP A 134 -11.49 -6.20 7.18
CA ASP A 134 -10.62 -7.37 7.24
C ASP A 134 -10.63 -8.13 5.91
N HIS A 135 -9.51 -8.78 5.60
CA HIS A 135 -9.37 -9.71 4.47
C HIS A 135 -9.52 -11.15 4.99
N ALA A 136 -10.64 -11.78 4.67
CA ALA A 136 -10.99 -13.11 5.19
C ALA A 136 -9.96 -14.19 4.87
N ASN A 137 -9.32 -14.11 3.70
CA ASN A 137 -8.27 -15.02 3.24
C ASN A 137 -6.84 -14.56 3.55
N TRP A 138 -6.66 -13.47 4.34
CA TRP A 138 -5.38 -12.82 4.69
C TRP A 138 -4.60 -12.25 3.50
N ASN A 139 -5.07 -12.38 2.27
CA ASN A 139 -4.46 -11.77 1.10
C ASN A 139 -4.88 -10.30 0.97
N LYS A 140 -4.04 -9.40 1.42
CA LYS A 140 -4.28 -7.95 1.43
C LYS A 140 -4.33 -7.34 0.03
N ALA A 141 -3.90 -8.07 -0.99
CA ALA A 141 -4.00 -7.69 -2.40
C ALA A 141 -5.34 -8.11 -3.03
N ASP A 142 -6.12 -8.96 -2.37
CA ASP A 142 -7.43 -9.43 -2.84
C ASP A 142 -8.55 -8.58 -2.25
N ASN A 143 -8.94 -7.53 -2.96
CA ASN A 143 -9.97 -6.58 -2.55
C ASN A 143 -11.34 -6.88 -3.18
N ARG A 144 -11.60 -8.12 -3.56
CA ARG A 144 -12.94 -8.55 -3.98
C ARG A 144 -13.87 -8.56 -2.77
N ARG A 145 -15.13 -8.15 -2.97
CA ARG A 145 -16.12 -7.96 -1.88
C ARG A 145 -16.38 -9.24 -1.07
N ASN A 146 -16.33 -10.40 -1.73
CA ASN A 146 -16.48 -11.70 -1.05
C ASN A 146 -15.34 -12.02 -0.08
N ASN A 147 -14.19 -11.38 -0.22
CA ASN A 147 -13.04 -11.47 0.68
C ASN A 147 -12.98 -10.35 1.72
N LEU A 148 -13.79 -9.30 1.56
CA LEU A 148 -13.79 -8.13 2.44
C LEU A 148 -14.97 -8.22 3.41
N ARG A 149 -14.71 -8.00 4.70
CA ARG A 149 -15.74 -7.95 5.72
C ARG A 149 -15.46 -6.81 6.69
N THR A 150 -16.52 -6.16 7.15
CA THR A 150 -16.39 -5.19 8.25
C THR A 150 -16.03 -5.93 9.53
N ALA A 151 -15.12 -5.39 10.29
CA ALA A 151 -14.63 -6.01 11.51
C ALA A 151 -14.43 -4.95 12.60
N SER A 152 -14.54 -5.34 13.85
CA SER A 152 -14.04 -4.54 14.97
C SER A 152 -12.50 -4.67 15.07
N ASN A 153 -11.87 -3.78 15.85
CA ASN A 153 -10.44 -3.92 16.15
C ASN A 153 -10.09 -5.27 16.78
N SER A 154 -11.00 -5.83 17.59
CA SER A 154 -10.80 -7.11 18.25
C SER A 154 -10.86 -8.28 17.29
N GLU A 155 -11.77 -8.24 16.33
CA GLU A 155 -11.93 -9.24 15.28
C GLU A 155 -10.75 -9.22 14.30
N ASN A 156 -10.32 -8.04 13.86
CA ASN A 156 -9.10 -7.90 13.05
C ASN A 156 -7.86 -8.44 13.77
N ALA A 157 -7.73 -8.17 15.08
CA ALA A 157 -6.63 -8.71 15.87
C ALA A 157 -6.71 -10.23 16.05
N ALA A 158 -7.91 -10.80 16.01
CA ALA A 158 -8.11 -12.25 16.06
C ALA A 158 -7.71 -12.93 14.75
N ASN A 159 -8.02 -12.32 13.60
CA ASN A 159 -7.74 -12.86 12.25
C ASN A 159 -6.25 -12.73 11.86
N ILE A 160 -5.33 -13.16 12.71
CA ILE A 160 -3.91 -13.27 12.39
C ILE A 160 -3.63 -14.72 12.01
N PRO A 161 -3.03 -14.98 10.83
CA PRO A 161 -2.72 -16.34 10.40
C PRO A 161 -1.86 -17.07 11.44
N PRO A 162 -2.09 -18.35 11.68
CA PRO A 162 -1.22 -19.15 12.55
C PRO A 162 0.17 -19.25 11.93
N HIS A 163 1.21 -19.32 12.77
CA HIS A 163 2.56 -19.62 12.29
C HIS A 163 2.59 -21.02 11.67
N LEU A 164 3.32 -21.17 10.56
CA LEU A 164 3.45 -22.44 9.82
C LEU A 164 3.68 -23.63 10.75
N GLY A 165 2.79 -24.63 10.67
CA GLY A 165 2.90 -25.90 11.37
C GLY A 165 2.57 -25.88 12.88
N ARG A 166 2.05 -24.76 13.42
CA ARG A 166 1.68 -24.67 14.84
C ARG A 166 0.25 -24.19 15.02
N ILE A 167 -0.48 -24.85 15.90
CA ILE A 167 -1.81 -24.41 16.31
C ILE A 167 -1.68 -23.22 17.26
N LYS A 168 -2.27 -22.08 16.91
CA LYS A 168 -2.27 -20.87 17.72
C LYS A 168 -2.94 -21.13 19.07
N GLY A 169 -2.26 -20.78 20.17
CA GLY A 169 -2.81 -20.91 21.51
C GLY A 169 -2.72 -22.30 22.14
N VAL A 170 -2.06 -23.27 21.48
CA VAL A 170 -1.74 -24.58 22.06
C VAL A 170 -0.22 -24.70 22.24
N ARG A 171 0.22 -25.07 23.43
CA ARG A 171 1.65 -25.26 23.74
C ARG A 171 1.89 -26.38 24.72
N TRP A 172 3.02 -27.09 24.59
CA TRP A 172 3.50 -28.05 25.57
C TRP A 172 4.01 -27.35 26.83
N MET A 173 3.58 -27.80 27.99
CA MET A 173 3.99 -27.31 29.31
C MET A 173 4.89 -28.36 29.97
N GLN A 174 6.19 -28.16 29.92
CA GLN A 174 7.17 -29.09 30.45
C GLN A 174 6.96 -29.42 31.94
N ARG A 175 6.63 -28.42 32.74
CA ARG A 175 6.38 -28.59 34.19
C ARG A 175 5.24 -29.57 34.48
N ASN A 176 4.18 -29.51 33.68
CA ASN A 176 2.95 -30.30 33.93
C ASN A 176 2.89 -31.56 33.05
N LYS A 177 3.84 -31.72 32.11
CA LYS A 177 3.83 -32.78 31.08
C LYS A 177 2.45 -32.88 30.39
N LYS A 178 1.91 -31.70 30.01
CA LYS A 178 0.58 -31.57 29.38
C LYS A 178 0.60 -30.43 28.35
N TYR A 179 -0.35 -30.47 27.44
CA TYR A 179 -0.63 -29.38 26.50
C TYR A 179 -1.57 -28.36 27.15
N ALA A 180 -1.19 -27.09 27.16
CA ALA A 180 -2.05 -25.99 27.57
C ALA A 180 -2.74 -25.39 26.34
N ALA A 181 -4.06 -25.23 26.40
CA ALA A 181 -4.83 -24.47 25.43
C ALA A 181 -5.27 -23.15 26.03
N ARG A 182 -5.19 -22.06 25.26
CA ARG A 182 -5.60 -20.72 25.70
C ARG A 182 -6.05 -19.87 24.50
N ILE A 183 -6.86 -18.86 24.79
CA ILE A 183 -7.35 -17.89 23.81
C ILE A 183 -7.31 -16.48 24.42
N ASN A 184 -6.95 -15.50 23.60
CA ASN A 184 -7.04 -14.10 24.00
C ASN A 184 -8.35 -13.51 23.45
N TRP A 185 -9.19 -12.99 24.33
CA TRP A 185 -10.42 -12.33 23.99
C TRP A 185 -10.56 -11.02 24.77
N GLN A 186 -10.87 -9.95 24.10
CA GLN A 186 -11.03 -8.61 24.71
C GLN A 186 -9.85 -8.22 25.63
N LYS A 187 -8.62 -8.42 25.15
CA LYS A 187 -7.37 -8.15 25.88
C LYS A 187 -7.14 -9.02 27.14
N ARG A 188 -7.93 -10.07 27.32
CA ARG A 188 -7.76 -11.02 28.44
C ARG A 188 -7.37 -12.39 27.88
N GLU A 189 -6.40 -13.04 28.55
CA GLU A 189 -6.06 -14.42 28.26
C GLU A 189 -7.05 -15.33 29.02
N ILE A 190 -7.72 -16.23 28.30
CA ILE A 190 -8.62 -17.24 28.85
C ILE A 190 -7.90 -18.57 28.76
N HIS A 191 -7.69 -19.22 29.88
CA HIS A 191 -7.14 -20.57 29.96
C HIS A 191 -8.24 -21.60 29.70
N LEU A 192 -8.07 -22.43 28.67
CA LEU A 192 -9.07 -23.42 28.24
C LEU A 192 -8.88 -24.79 28.88
N GLY A 193 -7.69 -25.05 29.44
CA GLY A 193 -7.38 -26.28 30.13
C GLY A 193 -5.97 -26.81 29.89
N LEU A 194 -5.65 -27.90 30.61
CA LEU A 194 -4.43 -28.70 30.46
C LEU A 194 -4.81 -30.11 30.02
N PHE A 195 -4.33 -30.53 28.88
CA PHE A 195 -4.70 -31.78 28.20
C PHE A 195 -3.50 -32.74 28.13
N ARG A 196 -3.74 -34.04 28.27
CA ARG A 196 -2.69 -35.05 28.08
C ARG A 196 -2.34 -35.21 26.60
N ASN A 197 -3.37 -35.15 25.73
CA ASN A 197 -3.23 -35.32 24.29
C ASN A 197 -3.19 -33.99 23.60
N TYR A 198 -2.40 -33.87 22.55
CA TYR A 198 -2.31 -32.67 21.71
C TYR A 198 -3.64 -32.36 21.03
N GLU A 199 -4.29 -33.36 20.48
CA GLU A 199 -5.55 -33.24 19.73
C GLU A 199 -6.70 -32.68 20.60
N ASP A 200 -6.78 -33.09 21.88
CA ASP A 200 -7.76 -32.55 22.81
C ASP A 200 -7.54 -31.06 23.10
N ALA A 201 -6.27 -30.66 23.24
CA ALA A 201 -5.91 -29.26 23.40
C ALA A 201 -6.24 -28.43 22.17
N VAL A 202 -5.99 -28.98 20.98
CA VAL A 202 -6.33 -28.35 19.68
C VAL A 202 -7.85 -28.19 19.57
N ARG A 203 -8.61 -29.25 19.83
CA ARG A 203 -10.07 -29.21 19.76
C ARG A 203 -10.65 -28.18 20.70
N ALA A 204 -10.17 -28.12 21.96
CA ALA A 204 -10.60 -27.11 22.94
C ALA A 204 -10.30 -25.69 22.43
N ARG A 205 -9.14 -25.48 21.80
CA ARG A 205 -8.77 -24.19 21.23
C ARG A 205 -9.66 -23.81 20.03
N LEU A 206 -9.94 -24.73 19.13
CA LEU A 206 -10.79 -24.49 17.97
C LEU A 206 -12.26 -24.22 18.36
N LEU A 207 -12.81 -24.96 19.33
CA LEU A 207 -14.14 -24.68 19.89
C LEU A 207 -14.23 -23.28 20.53
N ALA A 208 -13.18 -22.87 21.21
CA ALA A 208 -13.11 -21.51 21.73
C ALA A 208 -13.02 -20.48 20.62
N GLU A 209 -12.29 -20.73 19.51
CA GLU A 209 -12.27 -19.85 18.34
C GLU A 209 -13.66 -19.71 17.73
N GLN A 210 -14.37 -20.81 17.52
CA GLN A 210 -15.75 -20.79 17.03
C GLN A 210 -16.64 -19.93 17.94
N ARG A 211 -16.56 -20.15 19.26
CA ARG A 211 -17.40 -19.43 20.23
C ARG A 211 -17.11 -17.92 20.30
N TYR A 212 -15.81 -17.54 20.32
CA TYR A 212 -15.40 -16.15 20.56
C TYR A 212 -15.18 -15.36 19.28
N PHE A 213 -14.79 -15.99 18.19
CA PHE A 213 -14.44 -15.31 16.93
C PHE A 213 -15.41 -15.62 15.79
N GLY A 214 -16.17 -16.71 15.85
CA GLY A 214 -17.13 -17.08 14.81
C GLY A 214 -16.47 -17.15 13.42
N GLU A 215 -16.98 -16.36 12.50
CA GLU A 215 -16.44 -16.27 11.13
C GLU A 215 -15.02 -15.67 11.05
N PHE A 216 -14.57 -14.95 12.08
CA PHE A 216 -13.23 -14.39 12.17
C PHE A 216 -12.20 -15.35 12.80
N ALA A 217 -12.57 -16.60 13.03
CA ALA A 217 -11.69 -17.59 13.60
C ALA A 217 -10.48 -17.86 12.70
N PRO A 218 -9.23 -17.60 13.18
CA PRO A 218 -8.03 -17.68 12.35
C PRO A 218 -7.69 -19.10 11.89
N GLN A 219 -8.23 -20.11 12.56
CA GLN A 219 -8.00 -21.52 12.25
C GLN A 219 -9.27 -22.24 11.78
N LYS A 220 -10.24 -21.48 11.25
CA LYS A 220 -11.53 -22.01 10.77
C LYS A 220 -11.38 -23.14 9.74
N ALA A 221 -10.34 -23.11 8.91
CA ALA A 221 -10.06 -24.16 7.95
C ALA A 221 -9.87 -25.55 8.59
N LEU A 222 -9.51 -25.61 9.87
CA LEU A 222 -9.32 -26.86 10.61
C LEU A 222 -10.61 -27.38 11.27
N PHE A 223 -11.68 -26.58 11.35
CA PHE A 223 -12.90 -26.95 12.07
C PHE A 223 -13.46 -28.27 11.59
N LYS A 224 -13.61 -28.45 10.27
CA LYS A 224 -14.12 -29.69 9.68
C LYS A 224 -13.29 -30.92 10.06
N GLN A 225 -11.94 -30.80 10.09
CA GLN A 225 -11.03 -31.87 10.47
C GLN A 225 -11.25 -32.32 11.91
N TYR A 226 -11.65 -31.42 12.80
CA TYR A 226 -11.89 -31.68 14.23
C TYR A 226 -13.37 -31.89 14.58
N GLY A 227 -14.25 -32.06 13.58
CA GLY A 227 -15.68 -32.29 13.78
C GLY A 227 -16.41 -31.10 14.41
N ILE A 228 -15.97 -29.88 14.07
CA ILE A 228 -16.57 -28.63 14.55
C ILE A 228 -17.40 -28.06 13.39
N GLU A 229 -18.70 -27.88 13.61
CA GLU A 229 -19.60 -27.26 12.64
C GLU A 229 -19.27 -25.78 12.44
N VAL A 230 -19.50 -25.27 11.20
CA VAL A 230 -19.14 -23.89 10.79
C VAL A 230 -20.36 -23.01 10.74
#